data_bc686112375da2fdbf702b52415f4cfc
#
_entry.id   bc686112375da2fdbf702b52415f4cfc
#
_cell.length_a   1.000
_cell.length_b   1.000
_cell.length_c   1.000
_cell.angle_alpha   90.00
_cell.angle_beta   90.00
_cell.angle_gamma   90.00
#
_symmetry.space_group_name_H-M   'P 1'
#
loop_
_entity.id
_entity.type
_entity.pdbx_description
1 polymer ?
#
loop_
_entity_poly.entity_id
_entity_poly.type
_entity_poly.pdbx_seq_one_letter_code
_entity_poly.pdbx_strand_id
1 'polypeptide(L)'
;MTILIAGTLLLLGVVLGSFAGAQVWRVRARQLRTDKQTGHPYDKHEWRQLRVLLQGTVRDDRSRCLQCGHVLAWYDLLPVVSWLSTGGRCRYCQQFIGWFELVMELVLGVGLALSYLVWPWALPASSLLFAVWAVVALVLMILAAYDAKWQLLPDPLNYGLMALGALFVLVRMTMLHDVDLVSLTGAVALLAGLYGGLYAISRGAWIGFGDVKLCVGLALLLGDWRLAFMTLFFSNMLGCIIVLPGLARGQLNTRSQVPFGPLLIIGCVISLLFGGHILRALVALPLGF
;
A
#
# COMPACT_ATOMS: atom_id res chain seq x y z
N MET A 1 -28.20 3.94 -8.06
CA MET A 1 -27.35 4.75 -7.15
C MET A 1 -26.00 4.09 -6.85
N THR A 2 -25.96 2.83 -6.47
CA THR A 2 -24.71 2.09 -6.14
C THR A 2 -23.68 2.09 -7.27
N ILE A 3 -24.09 1.82 -8.51
CA ILE A 3 -23.19 1.80 -9.67
C ILE A 3 -22.60 3.20 -9.95
N LEU A 4 -23.41 4.26 -9.78
CA LEU A 4 -22.95 5.63 -9.98
C LEU A 4 -21.87 6.00 -8.93
N ILE A 5 -22.10 5.65 -7.65
CA ILE A 5 -21.13 5.88 -6.58
C ILE A 5 -19.85 5.07 -6.84
N ALA A 6 -19.97 3.79 -7.20
CA ALA A 6 -18.80 2.98 -7.55
C ALA A 6 -18.01 3.57 -8.72
N GLY A 7 -18.71 4.10 -9.75
CA GLY A 7 -18.07 4.80 -10.86
C GLY A 7 -17.35 6.08 -10.46
N THR A 8 -17.95 6.89 -9.57
CA THR A 8 -17.27 8.10 -9.04
C THR A 8 -16.07 7.75 -8.17
N LEU A 9 -16.14 6.68 -7.38
CA LEU A 9 -15.01 6.19 -6.57
C LEU A 9 -13.88 5.61 -7.44
N LEU A 10 -14.23 4.95 -8.54
CA LEU A 10 -13.25 4.51 -9.54
C LEU A 10 -12.48 5.71 -10.09
N LEU A 11 -13.19 6.75 -10.55
CA LEU A 11 -12.54 7.97 -11.06
C LEU A 11 -11.69 8.67 -10.00
N LEU A 12 -12.22 8.81 -8.79
CA LEU A 12 -11.47 9.37 -7.66
C LEU A 12 -10.21 8.55 -7.37
N GLY A 13 -10.34 7.22 -7.33
CA GLY A 13 -9.21 6.33 -7.09
C GLY A 13 -8.16 6.39 -8.18
N VAL A 14 -8.54 6.55 -9.44
CA VAL A 14 -7.61 6.75 -10.56
C VAL A 14 -6.83 8.05 -10.37
N VAL A 15 -7.48 9.16 -9.99
CA VAL A 15 -6.81 10.43 -9.69
C VAL A 15 -5.86 10.30 -8.48
N LEU A 16 -6.31 9.65 -7.41
CA LEU A 16 -5.49 9.39 -6.22
C LEU A 16 -4.31 8.45 -6.55
N GLY A 17 -4.49 7.51 -7.47
CA GLY A 17 -3.43 6.62 -7.95
C GLY A 17 -2.32 7.35 -8.68
N SER A 18 -2.69 8.31 -9.54
CA SER A 18 -1.73 9.20 -10.20
C SER A 18 -0.94 10.04 -9.18
N PHE A 19 -1.64 10.59 -8.19
CA PHE A 19 -1.00 11.28 -7.07
C PHE A 19 -0.07 10.36 -6.28
N ALA A 20 -0.51 9.12 -5.96
CA ALA A 20 0.30 8.14 -5.26
C ALA A 20 1.60 7.82 -6.00
N GLY A 21 1.53 7.59 -7.31
CA GLY A 21 2.70 7.36 -8.15
C GLY A 21 3.71 8.51 -8.07
N ALA A 22 3.24 9.74 -8.16
CA ALA A 22 4.09 10.93 -8.00
C ALA A 22 4.72 11.01 -6.59
N GLN A 23 3.97 10.66 -5.53
CA GLN A 23 4.49 10.65 -4.15
C GLN A 23 5.57 9.58 -3.93
N VAL A 24 5.46 8.40 -4.53
CA VAL A 24 6.49 7.36 -4.45
C VAL A 24 7.84 7.90 -4.91
N TRP A 25 7.90 8.56 -6.05
CA TRP A 25 9.14 9.16 -6.57
C TRP A 25 9.65 10.33 -5.70
N ARG A 26 8.75 11.17 -5.18
CA ARG A 26 9.12 12.28 -4.28
C ARG A 26 9.68 11.80 -2.95
N VAL A 27 9.06 10.77 -2.34
CA VAL A 27 9.56 10.16 -1.11
C VAL A 27 10.96 9.59 -1.35
N ARG A 28 11.16 8.90 -2.45
CA ARG A 28 12.49 8.38 -2.82
C ARG A 28 13.53 9.49 -3.02
N ALA A 29 13.17 10.54 -3.71
CA ALA A 29 14.05 11.69 -3.90
C ALA A 29 14.47 12.33 -2.57
N ARG A 30 13.52 12.48 -1.62
CA ARG A 30 13.79 13.01 -0.27
C ARG A 30 14.71 12.08 0.51
N GLN A 31 14.48 10.77 0.45
CA GLN A 31 15.33 9.78 1.10
C GLN A 31 16.77 9.86 0.57
N LEU A 32 16.96 9.82 -0.75
CA LEU A 32 18.28 9.93 -1.37
C LEU A 32 18.98 11.27 -1.02
N ARG A 33 18.24 12.34 -0.82
CA ARG A 33 18.78 13.62 -0.34
C ARG A 33 19.30 13.49 1.09
N THR A 34 18.54 12.85 1.96
CA THR A 34 18.94 12.61 3.35
C THR A 34 20.17 11.70 3.41
N ASP A 35 20.17 10.57 2.69
CA ASP A 35 21.29 9.63 2.63
C ASP A 35 22.57 10.33 2.16
N LYS A 36 22.46 11.19 1.15
CA LYS A 36 23.59 12.01 0.68
C LYS A 36 24.09 12.98 1.74
N GLN A 37 23.20 13.61 2.53
CA GLN A 37 23.57 14.56 3.57
C GLN A 37 24.20 13.90 4.80
N THR A 38 23.72 12.68 5.12
CA THR A 38 24.20 11.91 6.28
C THR A 38 25.41 11.03 5.96
N GLY A 39 25.86 10.98 4.71
CA GLY A 39 26.99 10.16 4.27
C GLY A 39 26.66 8.67 4.11
N HIS A 40 25.37 8.29 4.11
CA HIS A 40 24.97 6.92 3.82
C HIS A 40 25.16 6.57 2.34
N PRO A 41 25.41 5.29 2.01
CA PRO A 41 25.53 4.85 0.62
C PRO A 41 24.21 5.07 -0.12
N TYR A 42 24.27 5.67 -1.29
CA TYR A 42 23.11 5.93 -2.14
C TYR A 42 23.44 5.74 -3.62
N ASP A 43 22.45 5.43 -4.44
CA ASP A 43 22.61 5.33 -5.89
C ASP A 43 22.75 6.72 -6.51
N LYS A 44 23.97 7.00 -7.04
CA LYS A 44 24.29 8.28 -7.69
C LYS A 44 23.54 8.46 -9.01
N HIS A 45 23.21 7.39 -9.72
CA HIS A 45 22.46 7.46 -10.97
C HIS A 45 21.00 7.83 -10.69
N GLU A 46 20.37 7.12 -9.78
CA GLU A 46 19.00 7.40 -9.34
C GLU A 46 18.87 8.82 -8.77
N TRP A 47 19.84 9.26 -7.96
CA TRP A 47 19.87 10.63 -7.44
C TRP A 47 19.90 11.70 -8.55
N ARG A 48 20.69 11.50 -9.62
CA ARG A 48 20.73 12.45 -10.74
C ARG A 48 19.37 12.60 -11.43
N GLN A 49 18.62 11.54 -11.56
CA GLN A 49 17.29 11.54 -12.16
C GLN A 49 16.26 12.18 -11.23
N LEU A 50 16.24 11.80 -9.94
CA LEU A 50 15.18 12.20 -9.02
C LEU A 50 15.38 13.57 -8.36
N ARG A 51 16.60 14.10 -8.32
CA ARG A 51 16.86 15.44 -7.73
C ARG A 51 16.05 16.56 -8.39
N VAL A 52 15.62 16.38 -9.63
CA VAL A 52 14.78 17.32 -10.37
C VAL A 52 13.44 17.54 -9.68
N LEU A 53 12.92 16.53 -8.99
CA LEU A 53 11.67 16.60 -8.23
C LEU A 53 11.78 17.45 -6.95
N LEU A 54 12.99 17.76 -6.51
CA LEU A 54 13.26 18.57 -5.31
C LEU A 54 13.67 20.01 -5.67
N GLN A 55 13.65 20.37 -6.96
CA GLN A 55 13.95 21.71 -7.44
C GLN A 55 12.67 22.55 -7.46
N GLY A 56 12.55 23.49 -6.56
CA GLY A 56 11.43 24.40 -6.46
C GLY A 56 10.97 24.65 -5.02
N THR A 57 10.19 25.71 -4.85
CA THR A 57 9.47 25.98 -3.61
C THR A 57 8.20 25.12 -3.58
N VAL A 58 7.54 25.00 -2.43
CA VAL A 58 6.26 24.25 -2.28
C VAL A 58 5.19 24.75 -3.27
N ARG A 59 5.25 25.99 -3.72
CA ARG A 59 4.32 26.56 -4.72
C ARG A 59 4.63 26.15 -6.16
N ASP A 60 5.90 25.78 -6.46
CA ASP A 60 6.37 25.37 -7.79
C ASP A 60 6.58 23.86 -7.92
N ASP A 61 6.05 23.09 -6.95
CA ASP A 61 6.16 21.62 -6.95
C ASP A 61 5.21 21.00 -7.99
N ARG A 62 5.67 21.05 -9.26
CA ARG A 62 4.96 20.46 -10.40
C ARG A 62 5.53 19.11 -10.78
N SER A 63 4.67 18.27 -11.35
CA SER A 63 5.09 16.99 -11.94
C SER A 63 6.02 17.24 -13.13
N ARG A 64 7.11 16.46 -13.19
CA ARG A 64 8.16 16.59 -14.22
C ARG A 64 8.47 15.24 -14.82
N CYS A 65 8.82 15.21 -16.09
CA CYS A 65 9.37 14.00 -16.71
C CYS A 65 10.71 13.67 -16.05
N LEU A 66 10.88 12.44 -15.60
CA LEU A 66 12.10 11.97 -14.93
C LEU A 66 13.32 11.90 -15.88
N GLN A 67 13.08 11.87 -17.19
CA GLN A 67 14.16 11.78 -18.20
C GLN A 67 14.62 13.16 -18.68
N CYS A 68 13.69 14.02 -19.12
CA CYS A 68 14.06 15.32 -19.68
C CYS A 68 13.87 16.50 -18.71
N GLY A 69 13.26 16.28 -17.54
CA GLY A 69 13.01 17.34 -16.55
C GLY A 69 11.91 18.34 -16.94
N HIS A 70 11.26 18.19 -18.10
CA HIS A 70 10.20 19.08 -18.55
C HIS A 70 9.02 19.06 -17.57
N VAL A 71 8.45 20.23 -17.27
CA VAL A 71 7.25 20.38 -16.43
C VAL A 71 6.03 19.93 -17.21
N LEU A 72 5.30 18.96 -16.66
CA LEU A 72 4.12 18.40 -17.31
C LEU A 72 2.96 19.41 -17.28
N ALA A 73 2.23 19.51 -18.40
CA ALA A 73 1.01 20.29 -18.49
C ALA A 73 -0.17 19.52 -17.87
N TRP A 74 -1.28 20.19 -17.60
CA TRP A 74 -2.44 19.57 -16.97
C TRP A 74 -3.01 18.38 -17.76
N TYR A 75 -2.98 18.44 -19.10
CA TYR A 75 -3.44 17.35 -19.97
C TYR A 75 -2.50 16.13 -19.98
N ASP A 76 -1.21 16.32 -19.63
CA ASP A 76 -0.27 15.23 -19.44
C ASP A 76 -0.48 14.51 -18.08
N LEU A 77 -1.22 15.16 -17.17
CA LEU A 77 -1.56 14.63 -15.85
C LEU A 77 -2.94 13.97 -15.81
N LEU A 78 -3.68 13.93 -16.93
CA LEU A 78 -4.95 13.22 -17.00
C LEU A 78 -4.69 11.72 -16.84
N PRO A 79 -5.13 11.10 -15.72
CA PRO A 79 -4.80 9.71 -15.44
C PRO A 79 -5.36 8.79 -16.53
N VAL A 80 -4.64 7.71 -16.83
CA VAL A 80 -4.97 6.73 -17.87
C VAL A 80 -5.02 7.34 -19.27
N VAL A 81 -5.77 8.44 -19.45
CA VAL A 81 -5.99 9.08 -20.76
C VAL A 81 -4.69 9.61 -21.36
N SER A 82 -3.87 10.29 -20.57
CA SER A 82 -2.57 10.79 -21.01
C SER A 82 -1.65 9.65 -21.45
N TRP A 83 -1.60 8.59 -20.65
CA TRP A 83 -0.74 7.43 -20.95
C TRP A 83 -1.20 6.73 -22.25
N LEU A 84 -2.50 6.50 -22.42
CA LEU A 84 -3.05 5.89 -23.63
C LEU A 84 -2.85 6.76 -24.88
N SER A 85 -3.06 8.08 -24.77
CA SER A 85 -2.94 9.01 -25.90
C SER A 85 -1.50 9.16 -26.39
N THR A 86 -0.50 8.94 -25.53
CA THR A 86 0.93 9.05 -25.87
C THR A 86 1.61 7.68 -26.05
N GLY A 87 0.86 6.58 -25.90
CA GLY A 87 1.42 5.22 -25.94
C GLY A 87 2.46 4.97 -24.86
N GLY A 88 2.28 5.55 -23.67
CA GLY A 88 3.20 5.42 -22.54
C GLY A 88 4.54 6.16 -22.73
N ARG A 89 4.60 7.14 -23.63
CA ARG A 89 5.79 7.93 -23.91
C ARG A 89 5.63 9.38 -23.48
N CYS A 90 6.74 9.98 -23.07
CA CYS A 90 6.74 11.41 -22.80
C CYS A 90 6.47 12.19 -24.08
N ARG A 91 5.52 13.13 -24.07
CA ARG A 91 5.16 13.95 -25.24
C ARG A 91 6.33 14.81 -25.76
N TYR A 92 7.27 15.17 -24.88
CA TYR A 92 8.38 16.10 -25.18
C TYR A 92 9.67 15.39 -25.61
N CYS A 93 10.08 14.32 -24.91
CA CYS A 93 11.32 13.61 -25.22
C CYS A 93 11.11 12.21 -25.82
N GLN A 94 9.87 11.77 -26.00
CA GLN A 94 9.48 10.49 -26.58
C GLN A 94 10.03 9.24 -25.85
N GLN A 95 10.67 9.42 -24.70
CA GLN A 95 11.13 8.29 -23.88
C GLN A 95 9.96 7.56 -23.23
N PHE A 96 10.06 6.26 -23.12
CA PHE A 96 9.04 5.42 -22.48
C PHE A 96 8.98 5.72 -20.99
N ILE A 97 7.79 6.06 -20.49
CA ILE A 97 7.55 6.41 -19.07
C ILE A 97 7.48 5.15 -18.21
N GLY A 98 7.00 4.03 -18.77
CA GLY A 98 6.79 2.77 -18.06
C GLY A 98 5.32 2.51 -17.75
N TRP A 99 5.05 1.38 -17.10
CA TRP A 99 3.71 0.93 -16.72
C TRP A 99 3.36 1.34 -15.29
N PHE A 100 4.32 1.85 -14.54
CA PHE A 100 4.19 2.06 -13.09
C PHE A 100 3.04 2.99 -12.75
N GLU A 101 2.98 4.15 -13.38
CA GLU A 101 1.95 5.16 -13.15
C GLU A 101 0.57 4.62 -13.49
N LEU A 102 0.44 3.96 -14.66
CA LEU A 102 -0.83 3.36 -15.09
C LEU A 102 -1.30 2.26 -14.13
N VAL A 103 -0.39 1.42 -13.64
CA VAL A 103 -0.72 0.38 -12.64
C VAL A 103 -1.20 1.01 -11.34
N MET A 104 -0.53 2.06 -10.85
CA MET A 104 -0.94 2.77 -9.63
C MET A 104 -2.36 3.35 -9.77
N GLU A 105 -2.67 3.96 -10.91
CA GLU A 105 -3.96 4.56 -11.23
C GLU A 105 -5.07 3.50 -11.28
N LEU A 106 -4.86 2.42 -12.03
CA LEU A 106 -5.86 1.36 -12.18
C LEU A 106 -6.08 0.57 -10.90
N VAL A 107 -5.01 0.20 -10.18
CA VAL A 107 -5.13 -0.60 -8.96
C VAL A 107 -5.86 0.19 -7.87
N LEU A 108 -5.54 1.47 -7.68
CA LEU A 108 -6.24 2.26 -6.65
C LEU A 108 -7.67 2.61 -7.08
N GLY A 109 -7.91 2.89 -8.37
CA GLY A 109 -9.24 3.14 -8.91
C GLY A 109 -10.17 1.95 -8.73
N VAL A 110 -9.76 0.79 -9.24
CA VAL A 110 -10.52 -0.46 -9.11
C VAL A 110 -10.62 -0.88 -7.65
N GLY A 111 -9.54 -0.73 -6.87
CA GLY A 111 -9.50 -1.07 -5.45
C GLY A 111 -10.53 -0.29 -4.63
N LEU A 112 -10.66 1.02 -4.81
CA LEU A 112 -11.68 1.83 -4.10
C LEU A 112 -13.10 1.48 -4.55
N ALA A 113 -13.34 1.31 -5.84
CA ALA A 113 -14.65 0.91 -6.35
C ALA A 113 -15.08 -0.46 -5.81
N LEU A 114 -14.20 -1.44 -5.85
CA LEU A 114 -14.46 -2.78 -5.29
C LEU A 114 -14.64 -2.73 -3.77
N SER A 115 -13.81 -1.97 -3.05
CA SER A 115 -13.96 -1.80 -1.60
C SER A 115 -15.36 -1.27 -1.24
N TYR A 116 -15.90 -0.35 -2.02
CA TYR A 116 -17.26 0.16 -1.80
C TYR A 116 -18.33 -0.91 -2.04
N LEU A 117 -18.19 -1.71 -3.09
CA LEU A 117 -19.17 -2.75 -3.45
C LEU A 117 -19.22 -3.89 -2.43
N VAL A 118 -18.08 -4.20 -1.80
CA VAL A 118 -17.95 -5.28 -0.81
C VAL A 118 -17.76 -4.76 0.62
N TRP A 119 -18.10 -3.47 0.87
CA TRP A 119 -17.86 -2.82 2.15
C TRP A 119 -18.54 -3.58 3.30
N PRO A 120 -17.80 -3.99 4.36
CA PRO A 120 -18.37 -4.87 5.38
C PRO A 120 -19.33 -4.20 6.35
N TRP A 121 -19.38 -2.88 6.38
CA TRP A 121 -20.25 -2.11 7.28
C TRP A 121 -21.38 -1.43 6.53
N ALA A 122 -22.56 -1.32 7.18
CA ALA A 122 -23.74 -0.72 6.57
C ALA A 122 -23.55 0.77 6.25
N LEU A 123 -23.81 1.15 5.01
CA LEU A 123 -23.89 2.54 4.56
C LEU A 123 -25.34 3.06 4.75
N PRO A 124 -25.53 4.35 5.08
CA PRO A 124 -24.54 5.46 5.18
C PRO A 124 -23.86 5.60 6.54
N ALA A 125 -24.22 4.83 7.57
CA ALA A 125 -23.66 4.97 8.93
C ALA A 125 -22.12 4.87 8.98
N SER A 126 -21.51 4.09 8.09
CA SER A 126 -20.05 3.92 8.00
C SER A 126 -19.38 4.82 6.95
N SER A 127 -20.03 5.88 6.46
CA SER A 127 -19.48 6.74 5.42
C SER A 127 -18.17 7.43 5.84
N LEU A 128 -18.06 7.87 7.08
CA LEU A 128 -16.83 8.43 7.64
C LEU A 128 -15.71 7.38 7.67
N LEU A 129 -16.04 6.15 8.08
CA LEU A 129 -15.09 5.05 8.11
C LEU A 129 -14.57 4.74 6.70
N PHE A 130 -15.45 4.76 5.69
CA PHE A 130 -15.06 4.57 4.29
C PHE A 130 -14.17 5.72 3.78
N ALA A 131 -14.42 6.96 4.20
CA ALA A 131 -13.56 8.09 3.87
C ALA A 131 -12.15 7.93 4.47
N VAL A 132 -12.04 7.49 5.73
CA VAL A 132 -10.74 7.15 6.35
C VAL A 132 -10.08 6.01 5.60
N TRP A 133 -10.84 4.97 5.22
CA TRP A 133 -10.34 3.86 4.40
C TRP A 133 -9.75 4.32 3.07
N ALA A 134 -10.38 5.26 2.37
CA ALA A 134 -9.85 5.77 1.11
C ALA A 134 -8.46 6.42 1.28
N VAL A 135 -8.23 7.13 2.38
CA VAL A 135 -6.91 7.68 2.71
C VAL A 135 -5.93 6.58 3.10
N VAL A 136 -6.37 5.58 3.87
CA VAL A 136 -5.57 4.39 4.20
C VAL A 136 -5.16 3.66 2.94
N ALA A 137 -6.07 3.41 2.01
CA ALA A 137 -5.78 2.73 0.73
C ALA A 137 -4.72 3.47 -0.09
N LEU A 138 -4.76 4.81 -0.09
CA LEU A 138 -3.73 5.65 -0.71
C LEU A 138 -2.35 5.42 -0.05
N VAL A 139 -2.27 5.44 1.28
CA VAL A 139 -1.01 5.22 2.01
C VAL A 139 -0.50 3.80 1.82
N LEU A 140 -1.38 2.80 1.89
CA LEU A 140 -1.02 1.40 1.65
C LEU A 140 -0.48 1.20 0.22
N MET A 141 -1.08 1.86 -0.78
CA MET A 141 -0.62 1.79 -2.16
C MET A 141 0.79 2.39 -2.32
N ILE A 142 1.09 3.52 -1.66
CA ILE A 142 2.42 4.13 -1.69
C ILE A 142 3.44 3.20 -1.00
N LEU A 143 3.11 2.65 0.18
CA LEU A 143 3.98 1.72 0.91
C LEU A 143 4.25 0.45 0.09
N ALA A 144 3.21 -0.16 -0.48
CA ALA A 144 3.36 -1.35 -1.31
C ALA A 144 4.23 -1.10 -2.54
N ALA A 145 4.02 0.00 -3.24
CA ALA A 145 4.79 0.37 -4.41
C ALA A 145 6.25 0.71 -4.06
N TYR A 146 6.47 1.35 -2.92
CA TYR A 146 7.81 1.69 -2.44
C TYR A 146 8.60 0.44 -2.05
N ASP A 147 7.97 -0.46 -1.29
CA ASP A 147 8.60 -1.72 -0.88
C ASP A 147 8.86 -2.64 -2.08
N ALA A 148 7.94 -2.73 -3.03
CA ALA A 148 8.12 -3.50 -4.26
C ALA A 148 9.31 -3.05 -5.11
N LYS A 149 9.68 -1.75 -5.05
CA LYS A 149 10.80 -1.19 -5.83
C LYS A 149 12.13 -1.22 -5.10
N TRP A 150 12.15 -0.90 -3.82
CA TRP A 150 13.39 -0.67 -3.06
C TRP A 150 13.54 -1.53 -1.82
N GLN A 151 12.54 -2.36 -1.49
CA GLN A 151 12.51 -3.19 -0.28
C GLN A 151 12.75 -2.35 1.00
N LEU A 152 12.14 -1.17 1.00
CA LEU A 152 12.23 -0.20 2.09
C LEU A 152 10.83 0.32 2.42
N LEU A 153 10.59 0.56 3.70
CA LEU A 153 9.34 1.13 4.21
C LEU A 153 9.64 2.44 4.93
N PRO A 154 9.37 3.60 4.31
CA PRO A 154 9.67 4.90 4.90
C PRO A 154 8.93 5.13 6.21
N ASP A 155 9.65 5.48 7.26
CA ASP A 155 9.12 5.71 8.61
C ASP A 155 7.95 6.71 8.68
N PRO A 156 8.00 7.87 8.00
CA PRO A 156 6.89 8.82 8.04
C PRO A 156 5.56 8.24 7.50
N LEU A 157 5.63 7.35 6.50
CA LEU A 157 4.45 6.68 5.95
C LEU A 157 3.93 5.60 6.89
N ASN A 158 4.82 4.84 7.53
CA ASN A 158 4.43 3.85 8.54
C ASN A 158 3.77 4.50 9.76
N TYR A 159 4.34 5.58 10.29
CA TYR A 159 3.71 6.34 11.38
C TYR A 159 2.38 6.97 10.96
N GLY A 160 2.29 7.46 9.73
CA GLY A 160 1.02 7.93 9.14
C GLY A 160 -0.03 6.82 9.08
N LEU A 161 0.36 5.61 8.66
CA LEU A 161 -0.52 4.44 8.66
C LEU A 161 -0.98 4.04 10.06
N MET A 162 -0.08 4.06 11.05
CA MET A 162 -0.45 3.79 12.45
C MET A 162 -1.46 4.81 12.97
N ALA A 163 -1.26 6.10 12.70
CA ALA A 163 -2.19 7.16 13.09
C ALA A 163 -3.57 6.99 12.44
N LEU A 164 -3.59 6.68 11.13
CA LEU A 164 -4.82 6.39 10.40
C LEU A 164 -5.50 5.10 10.91
N GLY A 165 -4.73 4.07 11.25
CA GLY A 165 -5.25 2.84 11.86
C GLY A 165 -5.87 3.11 13.24
N ALA A 166 -5.23 3.92 14.07
CA ALA A 166 -5.78 4.36 15.35
C ALA A 166 -7.07 5.16 15.16
N LEU A 167 -7.12 6.08 14.19
CA LEU A 167 -8.34 6.81 13.82
C LEU A 167 -9.44 5.86 13.34
N PHE A 168 -9.09 4.86 12.54
CA PHE A 168 -10.03 3.85 12.03
C PHE A 168 -10.65 3.04 13.17
N VAL A 169 -9.82 2.60 14.14
CA VAL A 169 -10.30 1.95 15.39
C VAL A 169 -11.21 2.89 16.18
N LEU A 170 -10.80 4.15 16.38
CA LEU A 170 -11.57 5.13 17.15
C LEU A 170 -12.97 5.36 16.53
N VAL A 171 -13.05 5.52 15.21
CA VAL A 171 -14.33 5.66 14.51
C VAL A 171 -15.19 4.40 14.66
N ARG A 172 -14.60 3.21 14.56
CA ARG A 172 -15.30 1.94 14.78
C ARG A 172 -15.82 1.81 16.22
N MET A 173 -15.00 2.15 17.21
CA MET A 173 -15.39 2.11 18.62
C MET A 173 -16.52 3.10 18.95
N THR A 174 -16.46 4.33 18.43
CA THR A 174 -17.41 5.39 18.77
C THR A 174 -18.70 5.34 17.96
N MET A 175 -18.64 4.97 16.68
CA MET A 175 -19.77 5.01 15.76
C MET A 175 -20.44 3.64 15.56
N LEU A 176 -19.66 2.57 15.56
CA LEU A 176 -20.16 1.23 15.24
C LEU A 176 -20.18 0.28 16.44
N HIS A 177 -19.44 0.59 17.50
CA HIS A 177 -19.31 -0.22 18.73
C HIS A 177 -18.91 -1.68 18.44
N ASP A 178 -18.13 -1.93 17.38
CA ASP A 178 -17.80 -3.25 16.86
C ASP A 178 -16.35 -3.71 17.15
N VAL A 179 -15.60 -2.95 17.95
CA VAL A 179 -14.21 -3.30 18.32
C VAL A 179 -14.13 -3.74 19.78
N ASP A 180 -13.69 -4.97 19.98
CA ASP A 180 -13.29 -5.48 21.29
C ASP A 180 -11.79 -5.25 21.54
N LEU A 181 -11.47 -4.65 22.70
CA LEU A 181 -10.09 -4.31 23.07
C LEU A 181 -9.20 -5.55 23.24
N VAL A 182 -9.76 -6.67 23.72
CA VAL A 182 -9.02 -7.92 23.85
C VAL A 182 -8.66 -8.46 22.47
N SER A 183 -9.60 -8.40 21.54
CA SER A 183 -9.39 -8.83 20.16
C SER A 183 -8.40 -7.92 19.43
N LEU A 184 -8.47 -6.61 19.64
CA LEU A 184 -7.51 -5.64 19.11
C LEU A 184 -6.09 -5.89 19.63
N THR A 185 -5.93 -6.09 20.93
CA THR A 185 -4.61 -6.41 21.52
C THR A 185 -4.09 -7.74 20.99
N GLY A 186 -4.96 -8.72 20.80
CA GLY A 186 -4.63 -9.99 20.14
C GLY A 186 -4.15 -9.81 18.70
N ALA A 187 -4.78 -8.92 17.92
CA ALA A 187 -4.36 -8.61 16.56
C ALA A 187 -2.96 -7.98 16.51
N VAL A 188 -2.68 -7.02 17.41
CA VAL A 188 -1.35 -6.37 17.52
C VAL A 188 -0.31 -7.38 17.98
N ALA A 189 -0.60 -8.19 18.99
CA ALA A 189 0.30 -9.22 19.49
C ALA A 189 0.63 -10.26 18.40
N LEU A 190 -0.36 -10.66 17.61
CA LEU A 190 -0.18 -11.66 16.55
C LEU A 190 0.65 -11.10 15.39
N LEU A 191 0.29 -9.94 14.83
CA LEU A 191 1.02 -9.38 13.68
C LEU A 191 2.34 -8.74 14.12
N ALA A 192 2.29 -7.71 14.93
CA ALA A 192 3.49 -6.97 15.32
C ALA A 192 4.38 -7.76 16.29
N GLY A 193 3.78 -8.56 17.17
CA GLY A 193 4.52 -9.42 18.09
C GLY A 193 5.29 -10.53 17.37
N LEU A 194 4.66 -11.22 16.40
CA LEU A 194 5.34 -12.26 15.61
C LEU A 194 6.51 -11.65 14.81
N TYR A 195 6.27 -10.59 14.03
CA TYR A 195 7.32 -9.98 13.22
C TYR A 195 8.38 -9.26 14.07
N GLY A 196 7.98 -8.65 15.19
CA GLY A 196 8.90 -8.08 16.17
C GLY A 196 9.78 -9.13 16.83
N GLY A 197 9.22 -10.29 17.17
CA GLY A 197 9.96 -11.44 17.69
C GLY A 197 10.98 -11.98 16.67
N LEU A 198 10.56 -12.18 15.43
CA LEU A 198 11.45 -12.61 14.34
C LEU A 198 12.58 -11.58 14.08
N TYR A 199 12.25 -10.29 14.11
CA TYR A 199 13.25 -9.23 14.02
C TYR A 199 14.26 -9.29 15.18
N ALA A 200 13.79 -9.43 16.43
CA ALA A 200 14.64 -9.50 17.61
C ALA A 200 15.57 -10.73 17.60
N ILE A 201 15.03 -11.91 17.27
CA ILE A 201 15.77 -13.17 17.19
C ILE A 201 16.83 -13.11 16.10
N SER A 202 16.47 -12.60 14.91
CA SER A 202 17.37 -12.50 13.76
C SER A 202 18.28 -11.29 13.80
N ARG A 203 18.11 -10.40 14.75
CA ARG A 203 18.79 -9.08 14.80
C ARG A 203 18.65 -8.30 13.50
N GLY A 204 17.47 -8.38 12.88
CA GLY A 204 17.18 -7.71 11.62
C GLY A 204 17.68 -8.41 10.36
N ALA A 205 18.23 -9.63 10.47
CA ALA A 205 18.75 -10.35 9.30
C ALA A 205 17.66 -10.97 8.42
N TRP A 206 16.49 -11.31 8.98
CA TRP A 206 15.39 -11.95 8.25
C TRP A 206 14.31 -10.97 7.85
N ILE A 207 14.00 -10.02 8.72
CA ILE A 207 12.87 -9.09 8.56
C ILE A 207 13.34 -7.68 8.93
N GLY A 208 12.95 -6.68 8.14
CA GLY A 208 13.22 -5.28 8.40
C GLY A 208 12.35 -4.73 9.55
N PHE A 209 12.88 -3.78 10.32
CA PHE A 209 12.07 -3.09 11.34
C PHE A 209 10.90 -2.29 10.75
N GLY A 210 10.98 -1.95 9.46
CA GLY A 210 9.90 -1.34 8.70
C GLY A 210 8.64 -2.23 8.62
N ASP A 211 8.83 -3.56 8.43
CA ASP A 211 7.74 -4.53 8.39
C ASP A 211 7.04 -4.65 9.74
N VAL A 212 7.79 -4.58 10.85
CA VAL A 212 7.21 -4.59 12.21
C VAL A 212 6.29 -3.37 12.39
N LYS A 213 6.74 -2.18 11.96
CA LYS A 213 5.93 -0.95 12.00
C LYS A 213 4.69 -1.05 11.12
N LEU A 214 4.85 -1.57 9.90
CA LEU A 214 3.74 -1.84 9.00
C LEU A 214 2.70 -2.74 9.67
N CYS A 215 3.13 -3.85 10.30
CA CYS A 215 2.26 -4.80 10.99
C CYS A 215 1.45 -4.16 12.12
N VAL A 216 2.00 -3.19 12.87
CA VAL A 216 1.23 -2.43 13.86
C VAL A 216 0.08 -1.67 13.18
N GLY A 217 0.37 -0.94 12.09
CA GLY A 217 -0.65 -0.20 11.33
C GLY A 217 -1.75 -1.12 10.79
N LEU A 218 -1.37 -2.26 10.20
CA LEU A 218 -2.30 -3.26 9.67
C LEU A 218 -3.16 -3.89 10.78
N ALA A 219 -2.56 -4.21 11.95
CA ALA A 219 -3.30 -4.78 13.09
C ALA A 219 -4.37 -3.81 13.62
N LEU A 220 -4.06 -2.50 13.68
CA LEU A 220 -5.02 -1.48 14.06
C LEU A 220 -6.19 -1.40 13.05
N LEU A 221 -5.93 -1.49 11.75
CA LEU A 221 -6.99 -1.50 10.74
C LEU A 221 -7.94 -2.70 10.89
N LEU A 222 -7.38 -3.87 11.16
CA LEU A 222 -8.16 -5.11 11.30
C LEU A 222 -8.99 -5.10 12.59
N GLY A 223 -8.40 -4.72 13.72
CA GLY A 223 -9.07 -4.65 15.02
C GLY A 223 -9.53 -5.99 15.59
N ASP A 224 -9.24 -7.12 14.93
CA ASP A 224 -9.65 -8.47 15.31
C ASP A 224 -8.51 -9.46 15.05
N TRP A 225 -8.15 -10.28 16.06
CA TRP A 225 -7.08 -11.26 15.96
C TRP A 225 -7.33 -12.34 14.91
N ARG A 226 -8.59 -12.68 14.63
CA ARG A 226 -8.96 -13.66 13.60
C ARG A 226 -8.66 -13.13 12.22
N LEU A 227 -8.98 -11.84 11.98
CA LEU A 227 -8.64 -11.15 10.74
C LEU A 227 -7.11 -10.99 10.60
N ALA A 228 -6.41 -10.74 11.70
CA ALA A 228 -4.95 -10.70 11.74
C ALA A 228 -4.33 -12.06 11.37
N PHE A 229 -4.88 -13.16 11.90
CA PHE A 229 -4.47 -14.51 11.53
C PHE A 229 -4.72 -14.80 10.04
N MET A 230 -5.89 -14.42 9.52
CA MET A 230 -6.21 -14.56 8.10
C MET A 230 -5.24 -13.73 7.23
N THR A 231 -4.85 -12.55 7.69
CA THR A 231 -3.85 -11.71 7.00
C THR A 231 -2.52 -12.45 6.88
N LEU A 232 -2.03 -13.04 7.96
CA LEU A 232 -0.82 -13.88 7.93
C LEU A 232 -0.98 -15.06 6.96
N PHE A 233 -2.11 -15.75 7.04
CA PHE A 233 -2.38 -16.89 6.17
C PHE A 233 -2.34 -16.48 4.68
N PHE A 234 -3.10 -15.46 4.28
CA PHE A 234 -3.15 -15.01 2.89
C PHE A 234 -1.82 -14.45 2.41
N SER A 235 -1.11 -13.69 3.25
CA SER A 235 0.20 -13.12 2.89
C SER A 235 1.23 -14.23 2.61
N ASN A 236 1.29 -15.24 3.48
CA ASN A 236 2.21 -16.36 3.30
C ASN A 236 1.79 -17.26 2.13
N MET A 237 0.50 -17.50 1.93
CA MET A 237 -0.01 -18.25 0.78
C MET A 237 0.37 -17.56 -0.54
N LEU A 238 0.14 -16.25 -0.65
CA LEU A 238 0.56 -15.46 -1.82
C LEU A 238 2.07 -15.50 -2.01
N GLY A 239 2.83 -15.38 -0.91
CA GLY A 239 4.29 -15.51 -0.94
C GLY A 239 4.73 -16.87 -1.50
N CYS A 240 4.12 -17.95 -1.05
CA CYS A 240 4.40 -19.29 -1.58
C CYS A 240 4.06 -19.40 -3.07
N ILE A 241 2.90 -18.89 -3.50
CA ILE A 241 2.47 -18.91 -4.91
C ILE A 241 3.48 -18.19 -5.82
N ILE A 242 4.09 -17.10 -5.34
CA ILE A 242 5.06 -16.31 -6.13
C ILE A 242 6.45 -16.94 -6.07
N VAL A 243 6.90 -17.38 -4.89
CA VAL A 243 8.27 -17.80 -4.66
C VAL A 243 8.53 -19.24 -5.14
N LEU A 244 7.60 -20.18 -4.88
CA LEU A 244 7.82 -21.60 -5.20
C LEU A 244 8.06 -21.87 -6.70
N PRO A 245 7.29 -21.27 -7.64
CA PRO A 245 7.60 -21.45 -9.07
C PRO A 245 8.94 -20.86 -9.49
N GLY A 246 9.33 -19.72 -8.90
CA GLY A 246 10.64 -19.10 -9.16
C GLY A 246 11.80 -19.95 -8.66
N LEU A 247 11.64 -20.57 -7.49
CA LEU A 247 12.61 -21.48 -6.90
C LEU A 247 12.70 -22.79 -7.71
N ALA A 248 11.56 -23.38 -8.08
CA ALA A 248 11.51 -24.61 -8.87
C ALA A 248 12.14 -24.44 -10.27
N ARG A 249 12.06 -23.24 -10.86
CA ARG A 249 12.69 -22.91 -12.15
C ARG A 249 14.14 -22.45 -12.03
N GLY A 250 14.72 -22.40 -10.83
CA GLY A 250 16.08 -21.91 -10.61
C GLY A 250 16.27 -20.41 -10.84
N GLN A 251 15.17 -19.65 -10.96
CA GLN A 251 15.21 -18.19 -11.16
C GLN A 251 15.43 -17.44 -9.85
N LEU A 252 15.06 -18.06 -8.72
CA LEU A 252 15.27 -17.55 -7.37
C LEU A 252 16.17 -18.50 -6.59
N ASN A 253 17.03 -17.94 -5.76
CA ASN A 253 17.82 -18.69 -4.79
C ASN A 253 17.23 -18.53 -3.40
N THR A 254 17.57 -19.40 -2.47
CA THR A 254 17.16 -19.34 -1.05
C THR A 254 17.62 -18.05 -0.35
N ARG A 255 18.53 -17.27 -0.97
CA ARG A 255 18.98 -15.96 -0.49
C ARG A 255 18.32 -14.78 -1.19
N SER A 256 17.44 -15.05 -2.18
CA SER A 256 16.73 -13.97 -2.89
C SER A 256 15.74 -13.29 -1.94
N GLN A 257 15.86 -11.98 -1.82
CA GLN A 257 14.92 -11.19 -1.03
C GLN A 257 13.68 -10.87 -1.88
N VAL A 258 12.52 -11.14 -1.33
CA VAL A 258 11.21 -10.81 -1.93
C VAL A 258 10.57 -9.72 -1.06
N PRO A 259 10.07 -8.63 -1.66
CA PRO A 259 9.38 -7.60 -0.89
C PRO A 259 8.13 -8.19 -0.24
N PHE A 260 8.11 -8.23 1.08
CA PHE A 260 7.02 -8.87 1.84
C PHE A 260 5.89 -7.91 2.18
N GLY A 261 6.18 -6.60 2.26
CA GLY A 261 5.19 -5.56 2.54
C GLY A 261 3.97 -5.59 1.61
N PRO A 262 4.11 -5.68 0.27
CA PRO A 262 2.97 -5.80 -0.63
C PRO A 262 2.09 -7.01 -0.34
N LEU A 263 2.68 -8.15 0.03
CA LEU A 263 1.94 -9.38 0.35
C LEU A 263 1.13 -9.21 1.64
N LEU A 264 1.74 -8.60 2.67
CA LEU A 264 1.04 -8.27 3.92
C LEU A 264 -0.12 -7.30 3.67
N ILE A 265 0.08 -6.29 2.85
CA ILE A 265 -0.94 -5.30 2.51
C ILE A 265 -2.11 -5.98 1.76
N ILE A 266 -1.82 -6.81 0.77
CA ILE A 266 -2.86 -7.55 0.03
C ILE A 266 -3.61 -8.49 0.96
N GLY A 267 -2.91 -9.26 1.81
CA GLY A 267 -3.52 -10.13 2.81
C GLY A 267 -4.44 -9.36 3.77
N CYS A 268 -4.00 -8.18 4.24
CA CYS A 268 -4.78 -7.30 5.10
C CYS A 268 -6.05 -6.79 4.39
N VAL A 269 -5.94 -6.32 3.14
CA VAL A 269 -7.10 -5.85 2.36
C VAL A 269 -8.12 -6.97 2.16
N ILE A 270 -7.66 -8.18 1.81
CA ILE A 270 -8.54 -9.35 1.66
C ILE A 270 -9.22 -9.66 2.98
N SER A 271 -8.48 -9.71 4.09
CA SER A 271 -9.02 -10.03 5.42
C SER A 271 -10.00 -8.96 5.91
N LEU A 272 -9.72 -7.68 5.69
CA LEU A 272 -10.61 -6.59 6.09
C LEU A 272 -11.94 -6.62 5.32
N LEU A 273 -11.88 -6.80 4.01
CA LEU A 273 -13.07 -6.71 3.15
C LEU A 273 -13.90 -8.01 3.14
N PHE A 274 -13.25 -9.16 3.16
CA PHE A 274 -13.92 -10.45 2.98
C PHE A 274 -13.86 -11.34 4.23
N GLY A 275 -13.02 -11.04 5.22
CA GLY A 275 -12.78 -11.90 6.39
C GLY A 275 -14.04 -12.21 7.17
N GLY A 276 -14.94 -11.24 7.36
CA GLY A 276 -16.22 -11.48 8.01
C GLY A 276 -17.15 -12.47 7.27
N HIS A 277 -17.12 -12.47 5.94
CA HIS A 277 -17.85 -13.43 5.12
C HIS A 277 -17.22 -14.83 5.21
N ILE A 278 -15.88 -14.89 5.13
CA ILE A 278 -15.14 -16.15 5.21
C ILE A 278 -15.33 -16.81 6.58
N LEU A 279 -15.22 -16.03 7.68
CA LEU A 279 -15.41 -16.55 9.03
C LEU A 279 -16.83 -17.09 9.23
N ARG A 280 -17.86 -16.39 8.76
CA ARG A 280 -19.25 -16.88 8.81
C ARG A 280 -19.45 -18.16 8.02
N ALA A 281 -18.86 -18.25 6.82
CA ALA A 281 -18.93 -19.45 6.01
C ALA A 281 -18.25 -20.66 6.69
N LEU A 282 -17.10 -20.45 7.34
CA LEU A 282 -16.39 -21.50 8.08
C LEU A 282 -17.19 -22.01 9.30
N VAL A 283 -17.84 -21.10 10.03
CA VAL A 283 -18.69 -21.48 11.18
C VAL A 283 -19.98 -22.18 10.73
N ALA A 284 -20.51 -21.83 9.55
CA ALA A 284 -21.71 -22.44 8.99
C ALA A 284 -21.47 -23.83 8.36
N LEU A 285 -20.21 -24.22 8.13
CA LEU A 285 -19.88 -25.57 7.70
C LEU A 285 -20.16 -26.54 8.85
N PRO A 286 -21.08 -27.52 8.71
CA PRO A 286 -21.26 -28.56 9.71
C PRO A 286 -19.96 -29.39 9.72
N LEU A 287 -19.10 -29.13 10.70
CA LEU A 287 -17.99 -30.03 11.01
C LEU A 287 -18.64 -31.28 11.56
N GLY A 288 -18.96 -32.24 10.68
CA GLY A 288 -19.41 -33.57 11.05
C GLY A 288 -18.26 -34.29 11.74
N PHE A 289 -18.20 -34.19 13.07
CA PHE A 289 -17.47 -35.07 13.97
C PHE A 289 -18.49 -35.89 14.74
#